data_e3babd04f02f4821430d4e74f8d3a068
#
_entry.id   e3babd04f02f4821430d4e74f8d3a068
#
_cell.length_a   1.000
_cell.length_b   1.000
_cell.length_c   1.000
_cell.angle_alpha   90.00
_cell.angle_beta   90.00
_cell.angle_gamma   90.00
#
_symmetry.space_group_name_H-M   'P 1'
#
loop_
_entity.id
_entity.type
_entity.pdbx_description
1 polymer ?
#
loop_
_entity_poly.entity_id
_entity_poly.type
_entity_poly.pdbx_seq_one_letter_code
_entity_poly.pdbx_strand_id
1 'polypeptide(L)'
;MTDTMTKSGTVTKPEDSAKTHDACMLNRRRFLLYSGAGAAAVGTITIGLFPGVTQAARVVGYPRKKIATLSSLRDHEPKHFDYPDTLPNSSAMIVKMGGIPAGGGIGPKQDVVAFSTLCTHQGGPLQGTYKHVGDQRILGQCPFHLSTFDLRRHGIIVSGQAYNSLPQVVLEIEGDDIYAVGLLGLIFGRNENLIEKS
;
A
#
# COMPACT_ATOMS: atom_id res chain seq x y z
N MET A 1 -49.29 -61.86 -27.45
CA MET A 1 -49.61 -61.15 -28.71
C MET A 1 -48.81 -59.90 -28.66
N THR A 2 -47.69 -60.00 -29.33
CA THR A 2 -47.26 -59.25 -30.54
C THR A 2 -46.94 -57.78 -30.25
N ASP A 3 -45.85 -57.14 -30.58
CA ASP A 3 -44.73 -57.50 -31.48
C ASP A 3 -43.61 -56.48 -31.24
N THR A 4 -42.44 -56.94 -31.37
CA THR A 4 -41.17 -56.38 -31.76
C THR A 4 -41.22 -55.06 -32.53
N MET A 5 -40.32 -54.11 -32.19
CA MET A 5 -39.44 -53.51 -33.21
C MET A 5 -38.24 -52.78 -32.62
N THR A 6 -37.12 -53.36 -32.84
CA THR A 6 -35.76 -52.89 -32.75
C THR A 6 -35.53 -51.70 -33.71
N LYS A 7 -34.98 -50.56 -33.23
CA LYS A 7 -34.26 -49.63 -34.10
C LYS A 7 -32.92 -49.31 -33.48
N SER A 8 -31.93 -49.92 -34.12
CA SER A 8 -30.51 -49.57 -34.04
C SER A 8 -30.37 -48.06 -34.49
N GLY A 9 -29.94 -47.23 -33.56
CA GLY A 9 -29.46 -45.89 -33.85
C GLY A 9 -28.00 -45.81 -33.55
N THR A 10 -27.22 -45.74 -34.62
CA THR A 10 -25.77 -45.54 -34.62
C THR A 10 -25.45 -44.21 -33.93
N VAL A 11 -24.79 -44.28 -32.78
CA VAL A 11 -24.22 -43.12 -32.11
C VAL A 11 -22.97 -42.71 -32.86
N THR A 12 -23.04 -41.69 -33.65
CA THR A 12 -21.87 -40.99 -34.20
C THR A 12 -21.20 -40.22 -33.08
N LYS A 13 -19.98 -40.58 -32.78
CA LYS A 13 -19.04 -39.94 -31.90
C LYS A 13 -18.77 -38.51 -32.41
N PRO A 14 -18.91 -37.42 -31.64
CA PRO A 14 -18.38 -36.16 -32.05
C PRO A 14 -16.88 -36.11 -31.72
N GLU A 15 -16.08 -36.36 -32.71
CA GLU A 15 -14.71 -35.87 -32.77
C GLU A 15 -14.83 -34.41 -33.21
N ASP A 16 -14.67 -33.47 -32.27
CA ASP A 16 -14.08 -32.14 -32.50
C ASP A 16 -14.25 -31.24 -31.27
N SER A 17 -13.64 -31.58 -30.15
CA SER A 17 -13.58 -30.66 -29.00
C SER A 17 -12.18 -30.48 -28.44
N ALA A 18 -11.15 -30.96 -29.15
CA ALA A 18 -9.78 -30.93 -28.64
C ALA A 18 -8.90 -29.78 -29.19
N LYS A 19 -9.45 -28.89 -30.02
CA LYS A 19 -8.64 -27.84 -30.68
C LYS A 19 -8.76 -26.43 -30.14
N THR A 20 -9.59 -26.16 -29.14
CA THR A 20 -9.80 -24.80 -28.62
C THR A 20 -9.09 -24.48 -27.30
N HIS A 21 -8.47 -25.45 -26.64
CA HIS A 21 -7.76 -25.21 -25.38
C HIS A 21 -6.27 -24.85 -25.50
N ASP A 22 -5.65 -25.08 -26.65
CA ASP A 22 -4.23 -24.76 -26.84
C ASP A 22 -3.91 -23.29 -27.18
N ALA A 23 -4.92 -22.49 -27.49
CA ALA A 23 -4.73 -21.09 -27.87
C ALA A 23 -4.50 -20.13 -26.69
N CYS A 24 -4.71 -20.58 -25.44
CA CYS A 24 -4.64 -19.71 -24.26
C CYS A 24 -3.44 -20.02 -23.34
N MET A 25 -2.61 -21.00 -23.67
CA MET A 25 -1.40 -21.32 -22.88
C MET A 25 -0.19 -20.59 -23.45
N LEU A 26 -0.11 -19.29 -23.19
CA LEU A 26 1.14 -18.55 -23.36
C LEU A 26 2.17 -19.14 -22.39
N ASN A 27 3.07 -19.98 -22.91
CA ASN A 27 4.21 -20.49 -22.16
C ASN A 27 5.00 -19.30 -21.59
N ARG A 28 5.33 -19.32 -20.27
CA ARG A 28 6.07 -18.25 -19.56
C ARG A 28 7.29 -17.76 -20.35
N ARG A 29 7.97 -18.65 -21.06
CA ARG A 29 9.14 -18.34 -21.88
C ARG A 29 8.77 -17.50 -23.11
N ARG A 30 7.63 -17.75 -23.76
CA ARG A 30 7.12 -16.95 -24.89
C ARG A 30 6.58 -15.60 -24.43
N PHE A 31 5.93 -15.56 -23.25
CA PHE A 31 5.49 -14.29 -22.67
C PHE A 31 6.67 -13.36 -22.40
N LEU A 32 7.76 -13.86 -21.82
CA LEU A 32 8.97 -13.03 -21.56
C LEU A 32 9.66 -12.58 -22.86
N LEU A 33 9.66 -13.42 -23.90
CA LEU A 33 10.23 -13.03 -25.21
C LEU A 33 9.39 -11.97 -25.92
N TYR A 34 8.07 -12.08 -25.87
CA TYR A 34 7.18 -11.08 -26.50
C TYR A 34 7.09 -9.78 -25.70
N SER A 35 7.12 -9.83 -24.38
CA SER A 35 7.16 -8.63 -23.55
C SER A 35 8.50 -7.88 -23.66
N GLY A 36 9.61 -8.60 -23.78
CA GLY A 36 10.93 -8.02 -23.99
C GLY A 36 11.09 -7.37 -25.38
N ALA A 37 10.57 -8.02 -26.42
CA ALA A 37 10.62 -7.48 -27.78
C ALA A 37 9.68 -6.29 -27.98
N GLY A 38 8.50 -6.29 -27.31
CA GLY A 38 7.56 -5.19 -27.34
C GLY A 38 8.09 -3.92 -26.68
N ALA A 39 8.82 -4.05 -25.56
CA ALA A 39 9.39 -2.92 -24.87
C ALA A 39 10.53 -2.24 -25.67
N ALA A 40 11.31 -3.01 -26.44
CA ALA A 40 12.36 -2.46 -27.29
C ALA A 40 11.80 -1.75 -28.53
N ALA A 41 10.67 -2.20 -29.08
CA ALA A 41 10.05 -1.60 -30.27
C ALA A 41 9.30 -0.29 -29.96
N VAL A 42 8.72 -0.15 -28.76
CA VAL A 42 8.01 1.08 -28.36
C VAL A 42 8.98 2.22 -28.07
N GLY A 43 10.20 1.92 -27.58
CA GLY A 43 11.21 2.95 -27.28
C GLY A 43 11.81 3.65 -28.51
N THR A 44 11.76 3.02 -29.71
CA THR A 44 12.40 3.58 -30.92
C THR A 44 11.44 4.26 -31.89
N ILE A 45 10.12 4.03 -31.78
CA ILE A 45 9.13 4.58 -32.74
C ILE A 45 8.57 5.95 -32.31
N THR A 46 8.63 6.30 -31.03
CA THR A 46 8.02 7.53 -30.50
C THR A 46 8.86 8.80 -30.64
N ILE A 47 10.13 8.70 -31.02
CA ILE A 47 11.01 9.88 -31.12
C ILE A 47 10.87 10.62 -32.46
N GLY A 48 10.25 10.02 -33.50
CA GLY A 48 10.27 10.59 -34.84
C GLY A 48 8.95 11.14 -35.38
N LEU A 49 7.79 10.89 -34.80
CA LEU A 49 6.52 11.16 -35.43
C LEU A 49 5.60 12.22 -34.81
N PHE A 50 5.94 12.73 -33.61
CA PHE A 50 5.19 13.83 -33.00
C PHE A 50 6.12 14.90 -32.42
N PRO A 51 6.52 15.92 -33.20
CA PRO A 51 7.20 17.09 -32.63
C PRO A 51 6.14 17.87 -31.82
N GLY A 52 6.15 17.74 -30.51
CA GLY A 52 5.30 18.55 -29.65
C GLY A 52 4.86 17.93 -28.33
N VAL A 53 5.07 16.64 -28.10
CA VAL A 53 4.71 16.02 -26.79
C VAL A 53 5.97 15.45 -26.13
N THR A 54 6.92 16.31 -25.86
CA THR A 54 7.90 16.01 -24.81
C THR A 54 7.22 16.30 -23.48
N GLN A 55 6.43 15.35 -22.96
CA GLN A 55 6.16 15.35 -21.53
C GLN A 55 7.50 15.10 -20.85
N ALA A 56 8.07 16.15 -20.30
CA ALA A 56 9.21 15.99 -19.41
C ALA A 56 8.80 14.98 -18.33
N ALA A 57 9.58 13.91 -18.18
CA ALA A 57 9.32 12.93 -17.12
C ALA A 57 9.33 13.68 -15.79
N ARG A 58 8.16 13.74 -15.11
CA ARG A 58 8.06 14.35 -13.79
C ARG A 58 8.81 13.45 -12.81
N VAL A 59 9.81 13.99 -12.15
CA VAL A 59 10.49 13.29 -11.07
C VAL A 59 9.63 13.46 -9.82
N VAL A 60 8.92 12.40 -9.45
CA VAL A 60 8.09 12.35 -8.25
C VAL A 60 8.73 11.43 -7.22
N GLY A 61 8.47 11.67 -5.96
CA GLY A 61 8.97 10.81 -4.89
C GLY A 61 8.63 11.33 -3.51
N TYR A 62 9.14 10.65 -2.52
CA TYR A 62 9.02 11.10 -1.14
C TYR A 62 10.23 11.97 -0.74
N PRO A 63 10.01 13.07 0.01
CA PRO A 63 11.10 13.84 0.59
C PRO A 63 11.72 13.05 1.74
N ARG A 64 13.04 13.15 1.91
CA ARG A 64 13.72 12.72 3.14
C ARG A 64 13.66 13.86 4.14
N LYS A 65 12.84 13.72 5.19
CA LYS A 65 12.57 14.77 6.17
C LYS A 65 12.97 14.31 7.56
N LYS A 66 13.86 15.05 8.24
CA LYS A 66 14.15 14.83 9.67
C LYS A 66 12.93 15.21 10.49
N ILE A 67 12.46 14.29 11.34
CA ILE A 67 11.22 14.45 12.12
C ILE A 67 11.46 14.40 13.64
N ALA A 68 12.49 13.71 14.09
CA ALA A 68 12.81 13.59 15.52
C ALA A 68 14.26 13.13 15.70
N THR A 69 14.70 13.02 16.96
CA THR A 69 15.86 12.25 17.38
C THR A 69 15.41 11.13 18.30
N LEU A 70 16.06 9.97 18.25
CA LEU A 70 15.69 8.81 19.06
C LEU A 70 15.79 9.12 20.56
N SER A 71 16.83 9.85 20.95
CA SER A 71 17.05 10.31 22.33
C SER A 71 15.97 11.29 22.84
N SER A 72 15.28 12.00 21.94
CA SER A 72 14.21 12.93 22.29
C SER A 72 12.85 12.27 22.46
N LEU A 73 12.70 11.00 22.08
CA LEU A 73 11.45 10.28 22.17
C LEU A 73 11.30 9.64 23.56
N ARG A 74 10.19 9.95 24.22
CA ARG A 74 9.78 9.28 25.45
C ARG A 74 8.83 8.14 25.14
N ASP A 75 8.87 7.09 25.96
CA ASP A 75 7.97 5.95 25.80
C ASP A 75 6.51 6.41 25.94
N HIS A 76 5.67 5.99 24.99
CA HIS A 76 4.23 6.26 24.97
C HIS A 76 3.82 7.73 24.77
N GLU A 77 4.75 8.62 24.46
CA GLU A 77 4.45 10.03 24.16
C GLU A 77 4.51 10.29 22.63
N PRO A 78 3.37 10.41 21.94
CA PRO A 78 3.35 10.74 20.52
C PRO A 78 3.87 12.18 20.28
N LYS A 79 4.71 12.34 19.24
CA LYS A 79 5.08 13.65 18.69
C LYS A 79 4.45 13.81 17.31
N HIS A 80 3.86 14.98 17.05
CA HIS A 80 3.20 15.27 15.77
C HIS A 80 4.15 15.95 14.79
N PHE A 81 3.95 15.66 13.50
CA PHE A 81 4.67 16.27 12.39
C PHE A 81 3.83 16.15 11.11
N ASP A 82 4.21 16.86 10.05
CA ASP A 82 3.56 16.77 8.74
C ASP A 82 4.46 16.04 7.75
N TYR A 83 3.87 15.12 6.97
CA TYR A 83 4.57 14.35 5.95
C TYR A 83 3.58 13.80 4.90
N PRO A 84 3.87 13.83 3.59
CA PRO A 84 5.15 14.22 2.95
C PRO A 84 5.34 15.74 2.74
N ASP A 85 4.30 16.51 2.89
CA ASP A 85 4.24 17.95 2.71
C ASP A 85 3.57 18.63 3.92
N THR A 86 3.08 19.87 3.77
CA THR A 86 2.42 20.65 4.84
C THR A 86 0.93 20.86 4.59
N LEU A 87 0.31 20.06 3.71
CA LEU A 87 -1.12 20.13 3.48
C LEU A 87 -1.90 19.66 4.73
N PRO A 88 -3.15 20.11 4.92
CA PRO A 88 -3.93 19.77 6.11
C PRO A 88 -4.11 18.26 6.34
N ASN A 89 -4.04 17.45 5.28
CA ASN A 89 -4.14 15.99 5.37
C ASN A 89 -2.78 15.28 5.52
N SER A 90 -1.68 16.00 5.68
CA SER A 90 -0.33 15.45 5.92
C SER A 90 -0.04 15.12 7.37
N SER A 91 -0.98 15.40 8.28
CA SER A 91 -0.76 15.21 9.71
C SER A 91 -0.41 13.76 10.06
N ALA A 92 0.70 13.60 10.75
CA ALA A 92 1.25 12.33 11.20
C ALA A 92 1.77 12.43 12.65
N MET A 93 2.00 11.28 13.26
CA MET A 93 2.66 11.18 14.55
C MET A 93 3.75 10.12 14.54
N ILE A 94 4.79 10.31 15.33
CA ILE A 94 5.79 9.32 15.69
C ILE A 94 5.61 8.96 17.17
N VAL A 95 5.76 7.68 17.49
CA VAL A 95 5.65 7.21 18.86
C VAL A 95 6.65 6.09 19.13
N LYS A 96 7.26 6.12 20.32
CA LYS A 96 8.05 5.03 20.88
C LYS A 96 7.19 4.20 21.81
N MET A 97 7.09 2.89 21.52
CA MET A 97 6.06 2.02 22.12
C MET A 97 6.52 1.28 23.39
N GLY A 98 7.56 1.77 24.06
CA GLY A 98 8.02 1.22 25.35
C GLY A 98 8.62 -0.17 25.24
N GLY A 99 9.39 -0.44 24.19
CA GLY A 99 10.09 -1.70 23.98
C GLY A 99 9.24 -2.81 23.38
N ILE A 100 8.01 -2.54 22.98
CA ILE A 100 7.16 -3.50 22.24
C ILE A 100 7.43 -3.36 20.75
N PRO A 101 7.96 -4.41 20.08
CA PRO A 101 8.30 -4.34 18.66
C PRO A 101 7.04 -4.24 17.79
N ALA A 102 7.18 -3.55 16.66
CA ALA A 102 6.10 -3.36 15.68
C ALA A 102 6.56 -3.56 14.26
N GLY A 103 5.62 -3.91 13.39
CA GLY A 103 5.86 -4.00 11.96
C GLY A 103 6.30 -2.65 11.39
N GLY A 104 7.45 -2.64 10.69
CA GLY A 104 8.06 -1.41 10.16
C GLY A 104 8.65 -0.49 11.22
N GLY A 105 8.81 -0.98 12.46
CA GLY A 105 9.44 -0.23 13.56
C GLY A 105 10.95 -0.12 13.38
N ILE A 106 11.51 0.99 13.85
CA ILE A 106 12.95 1.27 13.83
C ILE A 106 13.52 1.35 15.26
N GLY A 107 14.85 1.51 15.35
CA GLY A 107 15.58 1.56 16.61
C GLY A 107 15.94 0.17 17.16
N PRO A 108 16.72 0.11 18.25
CA PRO A 108 17.27 -1.14 18.80
C PRO A 108 16.21 -2.17 19.20
N LYS A 109 15.01 -1.71 19.59
CA LYS A 109 13.88 -2.55 19.98
C LYS A 109 12.80 -2.66 18.91
N GLN A 110 12.99 -2.05 17.72
CA GLN A 110 12.00 -1.97 16.66
C GLN A 110 10.63 -1.44 17.16
N ASP A 111 10.65 -0.53 18.12
CA ASP A 111 9.49 -0.03 18.84
C ASP A 111 9.14 1.43 18.52
N VAL A 112 9.82 2.04 17.56
CA VAL A 112 9.52 3.40 17.06
C VAL A 112 8.84 3.31 15.72
N VAL A 113 7.60 3.82 15.65
CA VAL A 113 6.77 3.82 14.44
C VAL A 113 6.14 5.19 14.22
N ALA A 114 5.73 5.46 12.99
CA ALA A 114 4.98 6.67 12.66
C ALA A 114 3.81 6.36 11.74
N PHE A 115 2.69 7.08 11.94
CA PHE A 115 1.44 6.88 11.22
C PHE A 115 0.76 8.21 10.93
N SER A 116 -0.05 8.24 9.85
CA SER A 116 -1.01 9.31 9.64
C SER A 116 -1.96 9.41 10.84
N THR A 117 -2.40 10.62 11.17
CA THR A 117 -3.38 10.88 12.23
C THR A 117 -4.77 11.13 11.69
N LEU A 118 -5.01 10.81 10.40
CA LEU A 118 -6.33 10.87 9.79
C LEU A 118 -6.90 9.47 9.58
N CYS A 119 -8.11 9.24 10.09
CA CYS A 119 -8.84 7.99 9.95
C CYS A 119 -9.11 7.69 8.47
N THR A 120 -8.80 6.47 8.03
CA THR A 120 -8.97 6.04 6.63
C THR A 120 -10.42 5.86 6.22
N HIS A 121 -11.38 5.93 7.15
CA HIS A 121 -12.81 5.88 6.81
C HIS A 121 -13.30 7.21 6.18
N GLN A 122 -13.26 8.31 6.94
CA GLN A 122 -13.75 9.63 6.51
C GLN A 122 -12.88 10.78 7.04
N GLY A 123 -11.58 10.58 7.19
CA GLY A 123 -10.64 11.62 7.59
C GLY A 123 -10.82 12.15 9.02
N GLY A 124 -11.53 11.42 9.88
CA GLY A 124 -11.71 11.84 11.26
C GLY A 124 -10.35 11.97 11.99
N PRO A 125 -10.18 12.98 12.88
CA PRO A 125 -8.91 13.22 13.58
C PRO A 125 -8.65 12.13 14.62
N LEU A 126 -7.44 11.55 14.58
CA LEU A 126 -6.96 10.55 15.54
C LEU A 126 -5.93 11.14 16.52
N GLN A 127 -5.61 12.42 16.41
CA GLN A 127 -4.72 13.09 17.35
C GLN A 127 -5.26 12.98 18.78
N GLY A 128 -4.37 12.67 19.75
CA GLY A 128 -4.76 12.50 21.15
C GLY A 128 -5.49 11.19 21.48
N THR A 129 -5.69 10.29 20.50
CA THR A 129 -6.39 9.02 20.73
C THR A 129 -5.45 7.81 20.90
N TYR A 130 -4.14 8.04 20.97
CA TYR A 130 -3.18 6.96 21.23
C TYR A 130 -3.37 6.38 22.62
N LYS A 131 -3.41 5.06 22.70
CA LYS A 131 -3.54 4.32 23.97
C LYS A 131 -2.55 3.13 24.01
N HIS A 132 -2.03 2.87 25.18
CA HIS A 132 -1.21 1.71 25.50
C HIS A 132 -1.83 0.97 26.68
N VAL A 133 -2.18 -0.29 26.50
CA VAL A 133 -2.78 -1.15 27.52
C VAL A 133 -2.15 -2.52 27.41
N GLY A 134 -1.42 -2.95 28.45
CA GLY A 134 -0.62 -4.16 28.36
C GLY A 134 0.31 -4.09 27.13
N ASP A 135 0.25 -5.11 26.27
CA ASP A 135 1.02 -5.16 25.02
C ASP A 135 0.36 -4.43 23.86
N GLN A 136 -0.85 -3.94 24.00
CA GLN A 136 -1.56 -3.29 22.91
C GLN A 136 -1.10 -1.84 22.74
N ARG A 137 -0.95 -1.44 21.49
CA ARG A 137 -0.60 -0.08 21.06
C ARG A 137 -1.57 0.33 19.97
N ILE A 138 -2.57 1.09 20.33
CA ILE A 138 -3.69 1.42 19.45
C ILE A 138 -3.81 2.91 19.23
N LEU A 139 -4.30 3.29 18.06
CA LEU A 139 -4.73 4.64 17.73
C LEU A 139 -6.23 4.61 17.42
N GLY A 140 -7.00 5.40 18.11
CA GLY A 140 -8.47 5.38 18.10
C GLY A 140 -9.01 5.34 19.52
N GLN A 141 -10.27 5.40 19.70
CA GLN A 141 -11.38 5.35 18.74
C GLN A 141 -11.50 6.67 17.97
N CYS A 142 -11.68 6.57 16.66
CA CYS A 142 -12.01 7.73 15.84
C CYS A 142 -13.32 8.37 16.32
N PRO A 143 -13.38 9.70 16.51
CA PRO A 143 -14.57 10.36 17.04
C PRO A 143 -15.78 10.28 16.11
N PHE A 144 -15.59 9.97 14.81
CA PHE A 144 -16.70 9.89 13.87
C PHE A 144 -17.43 8.55 13.95
N HIS A 145 -16.70 7.42 13.73
CA HIS A 145 -17.34 6.09 13.64
C HIS A 145 -16.51 4.99 14.35
N LEU A 146 -15.79 5.36 15.41
CA LEU A 146 -15.10 4.47 16.36
C LEU A 146 -14.03 3.56 15.76
N SER A 147 -13.54 3.84 14.55
CA SER A 147 -12.45 3.06 13.96
C SER A 147 -11.21 3.12 14.84
N THR A 148 -10.60 1.96 15.06
CA THR A 148 -9.42 1.77 15.91
C THR A 148 -8.39 0.93 15.16
N PHE A 149 -7.12 1.29 15.29
CA PHE A 149 -6.00 0.72 14.54
C PHE A 149 -4.92 0.18 15.47
N ASP A 150 -4.38 -1.01 15.16
CA ASP A 150 -3.26 -1.62 15.89
C ASP A 150 -1.92 -1.16 15.27
N LEU A 151 -1.19 -0.32 15.98
CA LEU A 151 0.08 0.23 15.51
C LEU A 151 1.23 -0.78 15.49
N ARG A 152 1.11 -1.89 16.23
CA ARG A 152 2.10 -2.97 16.21
C ARG A 152 2.07 -3.77 14.92
N ARG A 153 0.94 -3.75 14.22
CA ARG A 153 0.66 -4.54 13.03
C ARG A 153 0.36 -3.66 11.83
N HIS A 154 1.26 -2.72 11.52
CA HIS A 154 1.13 -1.83 10.37
C HIS A 154 -0.19 -1.05 10.31
N GLY A 155 -0.74 -0.67 11.47
CA GLY A 155 -1.97 0.11 11.51
C GLY A 155 -3.20 -0.63 11.02
N ILE A 156 -3.27 -1.96 11.12
CA ILE A 156 -4.47 -2.71 10.74
C ILE A 156 -5.66 -2.29 11.59
N ILE A 157 -6.86 -2.41 10.99
CA ILE A 157 -8.11 -2.10 11.67
C ILE A 157 -8.42 -3.21 12.67
N VAL A 158 -8.72 -2.84 13.92
CA VAL A 158 -9.19 -3.77 14.96
C VAL A 158 -10.68 -3.61 15.26
N SER A 159 -11.24 -2.43 14.99
CA SER A 159 -12.68 -2.19 15.10
C SER A 159 -13.12 -0.93 14.35
N GLY A 160 -14.43 -0.76 14.15
CA GLY A 160 -15.04 0.40 13.51
C GLY A 160 -15.27 0.21 12.01
N GLN A 161 -15.48 1.31 11.30
CA GLN A 161 -15.97 1.30 9.91
C GLN A 161 -14.89 1.57 8.85
N ALA A 162 -13.63 1.72 9.22
CA ALA A 162 -12.55 1.84 8.25
C ALA A 162 -12.39 0.54 7.45
N TYR A 163 -11.94 0.64 6.21
CA TYR A 163 -11.68 -0.49 5.32
C TYR A 163 -10.19 -0.72 5.02
N ASN A 164 -9.38 0.33 5.21
CA ASN A 164 -7.95 0.29 4.94
C ASN A 164 -7.16 0.50 6.22
N SER A 165 -5.99 -0.15 6.31
CA SER A 165 -5.02 0.13 7.36
C SER A 165 -4.65 1.61 7.38
N LEU A 166 -4.26 2.10 8.55
CA LEU A 166 -3.79 3.46 8.70
C LEU A 166 -2.46 3.63 7.95
N PRO A 167 -2.28 4.69 7.13
CA PRO A 167 -1.03 4.90 6.42
C PRO A 167 0.15 5.01 7.37
N GLN A 168 1.16 4.17 7.15
CA GLN A 168 2.38 4.13 7.95
C GLN A 168 3.49 4.91 7.27
N VAL A 169 4.13 5.82 8.00
CA VAL A 169 5.32 6.53 7.53
C VAL A 169 6.53 5.60 7.64
N VAL A 170 7.25 5.43 6.53
CA VAL A 170 8.50 4.68 6.49
C VAL A 170 9.60 5.52 7.11
N LEU A 171 10.28 4.95 8.09
CA LEU A 171 11.30 5.63 8.86
C LEU A 171 12.68 5.07 8.58
N GLU A 172 13.69 5.94 8.60
CA GLU A 172 15.12 5.59 8.63
C GLU A 172 15.77 6.24 9.84
N ILE A 173 16.81 5.59 10.36
CA ILE A 173 17.62 6.12 11.45
C ILE A 173 19.06 6.31 10.97
N GLU A 174 19.63 7.46 11.25
CA GLU A 174 21.03 7.78 10.99
C GLU A 174 21.66 8.39 12.24
N GLY A 175 22.47 7.58 12.92
CA GLY A 175 22.95 7.93 14.27
C GLY A 175 21.77 8.03 15.26
N ASP A 176 21.49 9.22 15.75
CA ASP A 176 20.34 9.52 16.61
C ASP A 176 19.17 10.16 15.86
N ASP A 177 19.40 10.58 14.62
CA ASP A 177 18.42 11.27 13.81
C ASP A 177 17.43 10.32 13.14
N ILE A 178 16.14 10.65 13.19
CA ILE A 178 15.07 9.90 12.57
C ILE A 178 14.51 10.69 11.39
N TYR A 179 14.44 10.02 10.22
CA TYR A 179 13.95 10.59 8.99
C TYR A 179 12.69 9.85 8.52
N ALA A 180 11.70 10.60 8.05
CA ALA A 180 10.61 10.10 7.24
C ALA A 180 11.06 10.06 5.78
N VAL A 181 10.88 8.90 5.11
CA VAL A 181 11.39 8.67 3.75
C VAL A 181 10.34 8.12 2.79
N GLY A 182 9.14 7.77 3.28
CA GLY A 182 8.08 7.21 2.46
C GLY A 182 6.79 6.99 3.22
N LEU A 183 5.79 6.47 2.51
CA LEU A 183 4.48 6.10 3.07
C LEU A 183 4.04 4.75 2.53
N LEU A 184 3.56 3.90 3.40
CA LEU A 184 2.80 2.69 3.08
C LEU A 184 1.31 3.01 3.24
N GLY A 185 0.54 2.85 2.16
CA GLY A 185 -0.87 3.21 2.12
C GLY A 185 -1.11 4.64 1.65
N LEU A 186 -2.36 4.95 1.29
CA LEU A 186 -2.79 6.25 0.77
C LEU A 186 -3.37 7.11 1.89
N ILE A 187 -2.89 8.33 2.03
CA ILE A 187 -3.45 9.32 2.97
C ILE A 187 -4.88 9.66 2.56
N PHE A 188 -5.78 9.75 3.54
CA PHE A 188 -7.17 10.12 3.28
C PHE A 188 -7.28 11.48 2.55
N GLY A 189 -8.12 11.50 1.52
CA GLY A 189 -8.37 12.70 0.72
C GLY A 189 -7.31 12.98 -0.36
N ARG A 190 -6.41 12.02 -0.65
CA ARG A 190 -5.44 12.10 -1.73
C ARG A 190 -5.70 11.06 -2.80
N ASN A 191 -5.32 11.39 -4.03
CA ASN A 191 -5.26 10.43 -5.15
C ASN A 191 -3.88 9.77 -5.23
N GLU A 192 -2.84 10.45 -4.73
CA GLU A 192 -1.46 9.98 -4.65
C GLU A 192 -0.74 10.66 -3.48
N ASN A 193 0.27 10.01 -2.91
CA ASN A 193 1.10 10.58 -1.85
C ASN A 193 2.39 11.21 -2.37
N LEU A 194 2.76 10.93 -3.62
CA LEU A 194 4.02 11.42 -4.19
C LEU A 194 3.93 12.91 -4.46
N ILE A 195 5.02 13.61 -4.19
CA ILE A 195 5.15 15.03 -4.48
C ILE A 195 6.21 15.27 -5.55
N GLU A 196 6.08 16.35 -6.32
CA GLU A 196 7.13 16.75 -7.25
C GLU A 196 8.40 17.09 -6.47
N LYS A 197 9.51 16.52 -6.91
CA LYS A 197 10.84 16.92 -6.41
C LYS A 197 11.23 18.20 -7.12
N SER A 198 11.34 19.28 -6.35
CA SER A 198 11.92 20.54 -6.79
C SER A 198 13.45 20.40 -7.01
#